data_25eb8b3ad3edbe5bd9a555039b145a50
#
_entry.id   25eb8b3ad3edbe5bd9a555039b145a50
#
_cell.length_a   1.000
_cell.length_b   1.000
_cell.length_c   1.000
_cell.angle_alpha   90.00
_cell.angle_beta   90.00
_cell.angle_gamma   90.00
#
_symmetry.space_group_name_H-M   'P 1'
#
loop_
_entity.id
_entity.type
_entity.pdbx_description
1 polymer ?
#
loop_
_entity_poly.entity_id
_entity_poly.type
_entity_poly.pdbx_seq_one_letter_code
_entity_poly.pdbx_strand_id
1 'polypeptide(L)'
;MNGTDIINQSILKLKNITLSDRQLCDIELILDGSFKPLSGFLNQEDYTSVTNSMRLKDGSLWPIPINLDIDEDTVKLIKEEDKVALRDKEGFLIAIMNLEDIWMPDKKVEAESVYGTNSEEHPGVYHLYNNTKNYYVGGMLEKIEPPPHHDYRNL
;
A
#
# COMPACT_ATOMS: atom_id res chain seq x y z
N MET A 1 -2.80 -33.96 -2.48
CA MET A 1 -2.33 -32.56 -2.44
C MET A 1 -2.61 -31.99 -1.05
N ASN A 2 -1.62 -31.39 -0.42
CA ASN A 2 -1.83 -30.79 0.90
C ASN A 2 -2.28 -29.33 0.78
N GLY A 3 -2.68 -28.75 1.91
CA GLY A 3 -3.19 -27.37 1.93
C GLY A 3 -2.17 -26.33 1.51
N THR A 4 -0.87 -26.59 1.75
CA THR A 4 0.21 -25.67 1.39
C THR A 4 0.31 -25.55 -0.13
N ASP A 5 0.20 -26.64 -0.87
CA ASP A 5 0.26 -26.62 -2.32
C ASP A 5 -0.92 -25.85 -2.92
N ILE A 6 -2.12 -25.98 -2.32
CA ILE A 6 -3.29 -25.26 -2.77
C ILE A 6 -3.11 -23.77 -2.55
N ILE A 7 -2.59 -23.36 -1.41
CA ILE A 7 -2.33 -21.94 -1.08
C ILE A 7 -1.29 -21.37 -2.05
N ASN A 8 -0.20 -22.08 -2.29
CA ASN A 8 0.85 -21.64 -3.20
C ASN A 8 0.33 -21.46 -4.63
N GLN A 9 -0.52 -22.38 -5.10
CA GLN A 9 -1.13 -22.27 -6.42
C GLN A 9 -2.05 -21.05 -6.52
N SER A 10 -2.81 -20.76 -5.45
CA SER A 10 -3.66 -19.58 -5.42
C SER A 10 -2.85 -18.31 -5.48
N ILE A 11 -1.76 -18.23 -4.74
CA ILE A 11 -0.87 -17.06 -4.73
C ILE A 11 -0.24 -16.84 -6.12
N LEU A 12 0.16 -17.89 -6.79
CA LEU A 12 0.77 -17.81 -8.12
C LEU A 12 -0.18 -17.25 -9.18
N LYS A 13 -1.49 -17.35 -8.96
CA LYS A 13 -2.51 -16.83 -9.88
C LYS A 13 -2.79 -15.34 -9.66
N LEU A 14 -2.34 -14.77 -8.55
CA LEU A 14 -2.59 -13.37 -8.25
C LEU A 14 -1.76 -12.46 -9.15
N LYS A 15 -2.35 -11.34 -9.54
CA LYS A 15 -1.60 -10.28 -10.20
C LYS A 15 -0.64 -9.65 -9.20
N ASN A 16 0.47 -9.12 -9.70
CA ASN A 16 1.56 -8.61 -8.87
C ASN A 16 1.68 -7.10 -8.97
N ILE A 17 2.02 -6.50 -7.85
CA ILE A 17 2.51 -5.11 -7.80
C ILE A 17 3.95 -5.19 -7.32
N THR A 18 4.88 -4.60 -8.07
CA THR A 18 6.27 -4.49 -7.66
C THR A 18 6.43 -3.22 -6.82
N LEU A 19 6.95 -3.39 -5.62
CA LEU A 19 7.04 -2.33 -4.63
C LEU A 19 8.34 -1.54 -4.77
N SER A 20 8.27 -0.23 -4.56
CA SER A 20 9.44 0.61 -4.37
C SER A 20 9.99 0.42 -2.96
N ASP A 21 11.20 0.91 -2.71
CA ASP A 21 11.81 0.82 -1.38
C ASP A 21 10.99 1.56 -0.33
N ARG A 22 10.41 2.71 -0.70
CA ARG A 22 9.54 3.46 0.20
C ARG A 22 8.27 2.71 0.54
N GLN A 23 7.66 2.08 -0.47
CA GLN A 23 6.45 1.28 -0.26
C GLN A 23 6.74 0.06 0.63
N LEU A 24 7.90 -0.57 0.45
CA LEU A 24 8.33 -1.67 1.32
C LEU A 24 8.44 -1.22 2.78
N CYS A 25 9.02 -0.04 2.99
CA CYS A 25 9.16 0.52 4.33
C CYS A 25 7.79 0.74 4.99
N ASP A 26 6.84 1.30 4.24
CA ASP A 26 5.49 1.52 4.75
C ASP A 26 4.80 0.20 5.09
N ILE A 27 4.96 -0.83 4.26
CA ILE A 27 4.38 -2.15 4.52
C ILE A 27 4.94 -2.76 5.80
N GLU A 28 6.25 -2.68 5.98
CA GLU A 28 6.89 -3.18 7.20
C GLU A 28 6.31 -2.51 8.45
N LEU A 29 6.12 -1.19 8.40
CA LEU A 29 5.57 -0.44 9.52
C LEU A 29 4.10 -0.76 9.77
N ILE A 30 3.33 -1.04 8.73
CA ILE A 30 1.94 -1.49 8.89
C ILE A 30 1.92 -2.88 9.53
N LEU A 31 2.71 -3.81 9.02
CA LEU A 31 2.69 -5.20 9.45
C LEU A 31 3.24 -5.40 10.86
N ASP A 32 4.19 -4.60 11.29
CA ASP A 32 4.76 -4.71 12.64
C ASP A 32 3.94 -3.97 13.70
N GLY A 33 2.90 -3.27 13.30
CA GLY A 33 2.01 -2.55 14.21
C GLY A 33 2.46 -1.12 14.52
N SER A 34 3.56 -0.65 13.95
CA SER A 34 4.04 0.72 14.17
C SER A 34 3.07 1.77 13.66
N PHE A 35 2.30 1.44 12.62
CA PHE A 35 1.30 2.33 12.03
C PHE A 35 -0.13 2.05 12.51
N LYS A 36 -0.29 1.43 13.67
CA LYS A 36 -1.65 1.24 14.22
C LYS A 36 -2.37 2.59 14.31
N PRO A 37 -3.67 2.64 14.00
CA PRO A 37 -4.58 1.52 13.74
C PRO A 37 -4.62 1.04 12.28
N LEU A 38 -3.70 1.45 11.44
CA LEU A 38 -3.70 1.04 10.03
C LEU A 38 -3.41 -0.46 9.90
N SER A 39 -4.24 -1.14 9.12
CA SER A 39 -4.05 -2.55 8.76
C SER A 39 -3.77 -2.73 7.27
N GLY A 40 -3.61 -1.63 6.55
CA GLY A 40 -3.32 -1.62 5.13
C GLY A 40 -3.13 -0.21 4.62
N PHE A 41 -3.08 -0.07 3.31
CA PHE A 41 -3.04 1.23 2.69
C PHE A 41 -4.43 1.86 2.72
N LEU A 42 -4.49 3.18 2.89
CA LEU A 42 -5.75 3.90 3.01
C LEU A 42 -6.63 3.70 1.77
N ASN A 43 -7.90 3.40 1.99
CA ASN A 43 -8.89 3.48 0.92
C ASN A 43 -9.23 4.95 0.64
N GLN A 44 -10.01 5.21 -0.39
CA GLN A 44 -10.32 6.59 -0.78
C GLN A 44 -11.04 7.36 0.33
N GLU A 45 -11.90 6.69 1.07
CA GLU A 45 -12.67 7.31 2.15
C GLU A 45 -11.75 7.77 3.29
N ASP A 46 -10.85 6.91 3.76
CA ASP A 46 -9.87 7.27 4.77
C ASP A 46 -8.87 8.30 4.25
N TYR A 47 -8.44 8.18 3.00
CA TYR A 47 -7.56 9.15 2.37
C TYR A 47 -8.19 10.55 2.38
N THR A 48 -9.44 10.65 1.97
CA THR A 48 -10.15 11.92 1.95
C THR A 48 -10.29 12.50 3.36
N SER A 49 -10.59 11.64 4.33
CA SER A 49 -10.69 12.06 5.73
C SER A 49 -9.36 12.59 6.27
N VAL A 50 -8.27 11.88 6.00
CA VAL A 50 -6.92 12.29 6.45
C VAL A 50 -6.51 13.60 5.80
N THR A 51 -6.72 13.78 4.51
CA THR A 51 -6.34 15.01 3.83
C THR A 51 -7.19 16.20 4.28
N ASN A 52 -8.45 15.98 4.64
CA ASN A 52 -9.35 17.05 5.07
C ASN A 52 -9.21 17.42 6.55
N SER A 53 -8.92 16.45 7.41
CA SER A 53 -9.01 16.67 8.86
C SER A 53 -7.89 16.04 9.67
N MET A 54 -6.89 15.43 9.03
CA MET A 54 -5.81 14.69 9.70
C MET A 54 -6.34 13.55 10.56
N ARG A 55 -7.50 13.00 10.20
CA ARG A 55 -8.11 11.90 10.95
C ARG A 55 -8.59 10.82 10.01
N LEU A 56 -8.45 9.57 10.44
CA LEU A 56 -9.08 8.45 9.78
C LEU A 56 -10.60 8.57 9.93
N LYS A 57 -11.32 7.81 9.13
CA LYS A 57 -12.79 7.80 9.19
C LYS A 57 -13.33 7.49 10.58
N ASP A 58 -12.61 6.65 11.34
CA ASP A 58 -13.00 6.28 12.71
C ASP A 58 -12.72 7.37 13.75
N GLY A 59 -12.13 8.50 13.35
CA GLY A 59 -11.78 9.60 14.22
C GLY A 59 -10.38 9.60 14.77
N SER A 60 -9.60 8.55 14.53
CA SER A 60 -8.21 8.46 14.99
C SER A 60 -7.33 9.50 14.30
N LEU A 61 -6.46 10.16 15.06
CA LEU A 61 -5.54 11.16 14.50
C LEU A 61 -4.51 10.47 13.60
N TRP A 62 -4.41 10.94 12.36
CA TRP A 62 -3.43 10.43 11.40
C TRP A 62 -3.03 11.55 10.43
N PRO A 63 -1.86 12.17 10.60
CA PRO A 63 -1.55 13.43 9.92
C PRO A 63 -1.08 13.29 8.48
N ILE A 64 -0.61 12.11 8.06
CA ILE A 64 -0.04 11.91 6.72
C ILE A 64 -0.71 10.71 6.06
N PRO A 65 -1.22 10.83 4.82
CA PRO A 65 -1.83 9.68 4.16
C PRO A 65 -0.77 8.64 3.80
N ILE A 66 -1.07 7.37 4.09
CA ILE A 66 -0.22 6.23 3.74
C ILE A 66 -0.89 5.51 2.58
N ASN A 67 -0.38 5.74 1.40
CA ASN A 67 -0.97 5.27 0.14
C ASN A 67 -0.02 4.40 -0.66
N LEU A 68 -0.59 3.46 -1.39
CA LEU A 68 0.16 2.68 -2.38
C LEU A 68 -0.11 3.30 -3.75
N ASP A 69 0.90 3.93 -4.34
CA ASP A 69 0.78 4.55 -5.64
C ASP A 69 1.17 3.57 -6.74
N ILE A 70 0.39 3.57 -7.82
CA ILE A 70 0.58 2.69 -8.96
C ILE A 70 0.37 3.45 -10.27
N ASP A 71 0.92 2.92 -11.36
CA ASP A 71 0.75 3.52 -12.67
C ASP A 71 -0.50 2.99 -13.37
N GLU A 72 -0.84 3.62 -14.51
CA GLU A 72 -2.03 3.27 -15.27
C GLU A 72 -2.00 1.82 -15.77
N ASP A 73 -0.84 1.33 -16.19
CA ASP A 73 -0.70 -0.04 -16.67
C ASP A 73 -0.99 -1.04 -15.56
N THR A 74 -0.52 -0.76 -14.35
CA THR A 74 -0.82 -1.59 -13.18
C THR A 74 -2.31 -1.55 -12.84
N VAL A 75 -2.95 -0.37 -12.94
CA VAL A 75 -4.40 -0.25 -12.74
C VAL A 75 -5.16 -1.18 -13.69
N LYS A 76 -4.80 -1.15 -14.96
CA LYS A 76 -5.45 -2.01 -15.96
C LYS A 76 -5.29 -3.49 -15.65
N LEU A 77 -4.14 -3.85 -15.08
CA LEU A 77 -3.83 -5.24 -14.73
C LEU A 77 -4.65 -5.74 -13.55
N ILE A 78 -4.90 -4.89 -12.54
CA ILE A 78 -5.44 -5.33 -11.24
C ILE A 78 -6.87 -4.87 -10.96
N LYS A 79 -7.43 -3.98 -11.74
CA LYS A 79 -8.70 -3.27 -11.41
C LYS A 79 -9.89 -4.20 -11.14
N GLU A 80 -9.88 -5.42 -11.66
CA GLU A 80 -10.97 -6.38 -11.47
C GLU A 80 -10.60 -7.51 -10.50
N GLU A 81 -9.44 -7.41 -9.88
CA GLU A 81 -8.98 -8.43 -8.94
C GLU A 81 -9.47 -8.11 -7.52
N ASP A 82 -9.72 -9.17 -6.75
CA ASP A 82 -10.07 -9.04 -5.33
C ASP A 82 -8.83 -8.95 -4.45
N LYS A 83 -7.77 -9.62 -4.86
CA LYS A 83 -6.49 -9.67 -4.13
C LYS A 83 -5.34 -9.52 -5.10
N VAL A 84 -4.28 -8.88 -4.64
CA VAL A 84 -3.05 -8.72 -5.41
C VAL A 84 -1.86 -9.12 -4.54
N ALA A 85 -0.82 -9.62 -5.18
CA ALA A 85 0.43 -9.98 -4.52
C ALA A 85 1.38 -8.79 -4.56
N LEU A 86 1.90 -8.39 -3.40
CA LEU A 86 2.87 -7.31 -3.30
C LEU A 86 4.27 -7.93 -3.20
N ARG A 87 5.11 -7.61 -4.18
CA ARG A 87 6.46 -8.20 -4.28
C ARG A 87 7.52 -7.10 -4.30
N ASP A 88 8.69 -7.43 -3.78
CA ASP A 88 9.83 -6.53 -3.89
C ASP A 88 10.44 -6.59 -5.31
N LYS A 89 11.48 -5.81 -5.53
CA LYS A 89 12.14 -5.72 -6.85
C LYS A 89 12.78 -7.03 -7.29
N GLU A 90 13.09 -7.91 -6.34
CA GLU A 90 13.70 -9.20 -6.61
C GLU A 90 12.65 -10.29 -6.82
N GLY A 91 11.38 -9.98 -6.67
CA GLY A 91 10.28 -10.89 -6.90
C GLY A 91 9.81 -11.64 -5.66
N PHE A 92 10.37 -11.36 -4.48
CA PHE A 92 9.92 -11.99 -3.25
C PHE A 92 8.55 -11.48 -2.84
N LEU A 93 7.68 -12.40 -2.44
CA LEU A 93 6.35 -12.05 -1.94
C LEU A 93 6.45 -11.44 -0.55
N ILE A 94 5.96 -10.21 -0.42
CA ILE A 94 6.03 -9.46 0.85
C ILE A 94 4.70 -9.54 1.60
N ALA A 95 3.59 -9.36 0.89
CA ALA A 95 2.26 -9.38 1.48
C ALA A 95 1.22 -9.60 0.39
N ILE A 96 -0.01 -9.89 0.82
CA ILE A 96 -1.16 -9.92 -0.06
C ILE A 96 -2.07 -8.78 0.36
N MET A 97 -2.57 -8.01 -0.61
CA MET A 97 -3.50 -6.93 -0.34
C MET A 97 -4.89 -7.30 -0.82
N ASN A 98 -5.87 -7.14 0.06
CA ASN A 98 -7.28 -7.25 -0.32
C ASN A 98 -7.68 -5.92 -0.92
N LEU A 99 -7.92 -5.89 -2.22
CA LEU A 99 -8.17 -4.67 -2.98
C LEU A 99 -9.53 -4.09 -2.59
N GLU A 100 -9.54 -2.84 -2.12
CA GLU A 100 -10.79 -2.16 -1.77
C GLU A 100 -11.20 -1.16 -2.83
N ASP A 101 -10.30 -0.27 -3.22
CA ASP A 101 -10.58 0.72 -4.26
C ASP A 101 -9.31 1.21 -4.95
N ILE A 102 -9.53 1.84 -6.11
CA ILE A 102 -8.47 2.46 -6.92
C ILE A 102 -9.01 3.81 -7.34
N TRP A 103 -8.21 4.87 -7.18
CA TRP A 103 -8.62 6.21 -7.59
C TRP A 103 -7.43 7.04 -8.02
N MET A 104 -7.71 8.12 -8.74
CA MET A 104 -6.68 9.11 -9.12
C MET A 104 -6.83 10.30 -8.18
N PRO A 105 -5.86 10.53 -7.28
CA PRO A 105 -5.94 11.66 -6.36
C PRO A 105 -5.65 12.97 -7.09
N ASP A 106 -6.15 14.07 -6.52
CA ASP A 106 -5.74 15.41 -6.90
C ASP A 106 -4.51 15.77 -6.06
N LYS A 107 -3.33 15.67 -6.68
CA LYS A 107 -2.06 15.88 -5.98
C LYS A 107 -1.88 17.32 -5.48
N LYS A 108 -2.47 18.29 -6.17
CA LYS A 108 -2.42 19.67 -5.73
C LYS A 108 -3.18 19.85 -4.41
N VAL A 109 -4.36 19.26 -4.31
CA VAL A 109 -5.16 19.29 -3.09
C VAL A 109 -4.43 18.56 -1.97
N GLU A 110 -3.86 17.40 -2.27
CA GLU A 110 -3.08 16.64 -1.29
C GLU A 110 -1.90 17.47 -0.77
N ALA A 111 -1.14 18.11 -1.66
CA ALA A 111 0.01 18.93 -1.28
C ALA A 111 -0.42 20.06 -0.34
N GLU A 112 -1.47 20.78 -0.68
CA GLU A 112 -1.98 21.88 0.14
C GLU A 112 -2.46 21.38 1.50
N SER A 113 -3.13 20.23 1.54
CA SER A 113 -3.67 19.67 2.78
C SER A 113 -2.60 19.11 3.70
N VAL A 114 -1.61 18.43 3.14
CA VAL A 114 -0.58 17.72 3.93
C VAL A 114 0.59 18.64 4.28
N TYR A 115 1.05 19.45 3.32
CA TYR A 115 2.25 20.26 3.47
C TYR A 115 1.97 21.76 3.61
N GLY A 116 0.73 22.17 3.47
CA GLY A 116 0.35 23.58 3.57
C GLY A 116 0.74 24.42 2.37
N THR A 117 1.28 23.82 1.32
CA THR A 117 1.70 24.49 0.10
C THR A 117 1.70 23.53 -1.06
N ASN A 118 1.53 24.04 -2.28
CA ASN A 118 1.70 23.24 -3.50
C ASN A 118 2.98 23.60 -4.26
N SER A 119 3.89 24.34 -3.63
CA SER A 119 5.16 24.73 -4.25
C SER A 119 6.17 23.57 -4.20
N GLU A 120 6.79 23.28 -5.35
CA GLU A 120 7.81 22.25 -5.45
C GLU A 120 9.12 22.61 -4.73
N GLU A 121 9.23 23.81 -4.21
CA GLU A 121 10.34 24.17 -3.32
C GLU A 121 10.29 23.38 -2.02
N HIS A 122 9.11 22.91 -1.61
CA HIS A 122 8.96 22.02 -0.46
C HIS A 122 9.33 20.59 -0.90
N PRO A 123 10.28 19.92 -0.22
CA PRO A 123 10.75 18.59 -0.65
C PRO A 123 9.64 17.56 -0.74
N GLY A 124 8.68 17.59 0.18
CA GLY A 124 7.54 16.67 0.17
C GLY A 124 6.64 16.88 -1.03
N VAL A 125 6.39 18.13 -1.42
CA VAL A 125 5.60 18.46 -2.59
C VAL A 125 6.32 18.04 -3.88
N TYR A 126 7.61 18.31 -3.95
CA TYR A 126 8.43 17.86 -5.08
C TYR A 126 8.33 16.34 -5.26
N HIS A 127 8.49 15.59 -4.17
CA HIS A 127 8.38 14.14 -4.20
C HIS A 127 7.00 13.70 -4.68
N LEU A 128 5.95 14.30 -4.14
CA LEU A 128 4.56 13.97 -4.51
C LEU A 128 4.30 14.16 -6.00
N TYR A 129 4.79 15.27 -6.59
CA TYR A 129 4.56 15.57 -7.99
C TYR A 129 5.45 14.76 -8.94
N ASN A 130 6.69 14.49 -8.57
CA ASN A 130 7.70 13.96 -9.48
C ASN A 130 8.06 12.50 -9.24
N ASN A 131 7.90 11.99 -8.02
CA ASN A 131 8.38 10.66 -7.64
C ASN A 131 7.25 9.68 -7.30
N THR A 132 6.00 10.13 -7.26
CA THR A 132 4.87 9.23 -7.06
C THR A 132 4.09 9.03 -8.35
N LYS A 133 3.40 7.90 -8.42
CA LYS A 133 2.60 7.54 -9.59
C LYS A 133 1.21 8.17 -9.48
N ASN A 134 0.42 8.08 -10.54
CA ASN A 134 -0.79 8.87 -10.67
C ASN A 134 -2.02 8.30 -9.98
N TYR A 135 -2.03 7.01 -9.68
CA TYR A 135 -3.18 6.34 -9.08
C TYR A 135 -2.82 5.83 -7.69
N TYR A 136 -3.80 5.84 -6.81
CA TYR A 136 -3.67 5.21 -5.50
C TYR A 136 -4.57 4.01 -5.42
N VAL A 137 -4.12 2.98 -4.70
CA VAL A 137 -4.89 1.79 -4.42
C VAL A 137 -4.91 1.56 -2.91
N GLY A 138 -6.08 1.29 -2.38
CA GLY A 138 -6.26 1.01 -0.96
C GLY A 138 -6.71 -0.41 -0.71
N GLY A 139 -6.35 -0.93 0.45
CA GLY A 139 -6.76 -2.25 0.87
C GLY A 139 -6.02 -2.73 2.09
N MET A 140 -6.60 -3.74 2.72
CA MET A 140 -6.03 -4.37 3.90
C MET A 140 -4.95 -5.36 3.50
N LEU A 141 -3.88 -5.41 4.28
CA LEU A 141 -2.77 -6.33 4.04
C LEU A 141 -3.00 -7.63 4.81
N GLU A 142 -2.69 -8.75 4.15
CA GLU A 142 -2.58 -10.05 4.80
C GLU A 142 -1.10 -10.36 4.95
N LYS A 143 -0.69 -10.64 6.18
CA LYS A 143 0.68 -11.02 6.46
C LYS A 143 0.92 -12.43 5.94
N ILE A 144 2.07 -12.63 5.29
CA ILE A 144 2.45 -13.94 4.80
C ILE A 144 2.91 -14.82 5.98
N GLU A 145 2.28 -15.97 6.12
CA GLU A 145 2.70 -16.93 7.12
C GLU A 145 4.03 -17.56 6.71
N PRO A 146 5.00 -17.63 7.62
CA PRO A 146 6.25 -18.32 7.31
C PRO A 146 6.00 -19.81 7.10
N PRO A 147 6.85 -20.47 6.30
CA PRO A 147 6.74 -21.91 6.09
C PRO A 147 6.77 -22.67 7.42
N PRO A 148 6.07 -23.82 7.52
CA PRO A 148 6.07 -24.63 8.75
C PRO A 148 7.47 -25.08 9.20
N HIS A 149 8.39 -25.22 8.27
CA HIS A 149 9.77 -25.60 8.54
C HIS A 149 10.69 -24.41 8.36
N HIS A 150 10.94 -23.73 9.42
CA HIS A 150 11.81 -22.55 9.42
C HIS A 150 12.83 -22.59 10.54
N ASP A 151 13.25 -23.80 10.89
CA ASP A 151 14.26 -24.02 11.92
C ASP A 151 15.56 -23.30 11.60
N TYR A 152 15.85 -23.14 10.32
CA TYR A 152 16.99 -22.37 9.86
C TYR A 152 17.00 -20.92 10.35
N ARG A 153 15.88 -20.42 10.82
CA ARG A 153 15.80 -19.08 11.41
C ARG A 153 16.56 -18.97 12.71
N ASN A 154 16.78 -20.09 13.34
CA ASN A 154 17.47 -20.16 14.61
C ASN A 154 18.97 -20.34 14.46
N LEU A 155 19.42 -20.40 13.25
CA LEU A 155 20.85 -20.58 12.96
C LEU A 155 21.61 -19.27 13.05
#